data_cd9ae048065cf6f754be38f1e313424c
#
_entry.id   cd9ae048065cf6f754be38f1e313424c
#
_cell.length_a   1.000
_cell.length_b   1.000
_cell.length_c   1.000
_cell.angle_alpha   90.00
_cell.angle_beta   90.00
_cell.angle_gamma   90.00
#
_symmetry.space_group_name_H-M   'P 1'
#
loop_
_entity.id
_entity.type
_entity.pdbx_description
1 polymer ?
#
loop_
_entity_poly.entity_id
_entity_poly.type
_entity_poly.pdbx_seq_one_letter_code
_entity_poly.pdbx_strand_id
1 'polypeptide(L)'
;MGSTPGVGGAERRRPRSYRPGGKGRWLFPLFFAFATGTVTAGEAGPLPAELVPALVAIPAGPFVMGSDRAEREAAYRLDEAAYGRDVTRRGRWYEGESARARRSTDAYSITRTPITNRQYAAFVAATGHRAPDVDQATWRSYRLVHPYARTRRFAWGGGHPPPGRETHPVVLVSHADAEAYAAWLSERTGARWRLPTEAEWEKAARGTAGLRFPWGDRFDPARLNSHDAGPFDTTPVGRYPAGASPFGLLDAAGQVYEWTATLASKGRAIVKGGSWDDKGCGVCRPAAHHGRPLGIKHIIVGFRLVRE
;
A
#
# COMPACT_ATOMS: atom_id res chain seq x y z
N MET A 1 17.61 -42.34 48.42
CA MET A 1 16.58 -43.34 48.64
C MET A 1 15.57 -43.15 47.57
N GLY A 2 15.59 -43.87 46.51
CA GLY A 2 15.14 -45.22 46.22
C GLY A 2 13.70 -45.09 45.71
N SER A 3 13.24 -45.58 44.61
CA SER A 3 13.56 -46.61 43.67
C SER A 3 12.67 -46.50 42.43
N THR A 4 13.16 -46.75 41.23
CA THR A 4 12.39 -47.35 40.12
C THR A 4 12.13 -48.86 40.47
N PRO A 5 11.28 -49.63 39.79
CA PRO A 5 11.22 -49.83 38.34
C PRO A 5 9.85 -50.27 37.77
N GLY A 6 9.80 -50.58 36.45
CA GLY A 6 8.91 -51.56 35.89
C GLY A 6 8.68 -51.51 34.39
N VAL A 7 9.40 -52.34 33.67
CA VAL A 7 9.35 -52.65 32.25
C VAL A 7 8.30 -53.70 31.96
N GLY A 8 7.64 -53.65 30.82
CA GLY A 8 6.88 -54.74 30.16
C GLY A 8 6.20 -54.23 28.91
N GLY A 9 6.48 -54.61 27.72
CA GLY A 9 6.72 -55.92 27.19
C GLY A 9 5.86 -56.05 25.93
N ALA A 10 6.48 -56.06 24.78
CA ALA A 10 5.91 -56.02 23.45
C ALA A 10 5.17 -57.32 23.11
N GLU A 11 4.15 -57.26 22.29
CA GLU A 11 3.75 -58.41 21.46
C GLU A 11 3.35 -57.97 20.03
N ARG A 12 4.19 -58.36 19.07
CA ARG A 12 3.95 -58.23 17.63
C ARG A 12 3.06 -59.36 17.17
N ARG A 13 1.94 -59.09 16.49
CA ARG A 13 1.19 -60.07 15.71
C ARG A 13 1.34 -59.78 14.22
N ARG A 14 1.84 -60.76 13.47
CA ARG A 14 2.00 -60.80 12.00
C ARG A 14 0.66 -61.08 11.30
N PRO A 15 0.48 -60.63 10.06
CA PRO A 15 -0.76 -60.83 9.32
C PRO A 15 -0.84 -62.19 8.62
N ARG A 16 -2.04 -62.71 8.57
CA ARG A 16 -2.38 -63.95 7.81
C ARG A 16 -2.54 -63.61 6.33
N SER A 17 -1.90 -64.42 5.51
CA SER A 17 -2.03 -64.53 4.06
C SER A 17 -3.41 -65.15 3.67
N TYR A 18 -4.09 -64.56 2.70
CA TYR A 18 -5.22 -65.16 2.03
C TYR A 18 -4.90 -65.33 0.52
N ARG A 19 -5.06 -66.54 -0.01
CA ARG A 19 -4.90 -66.91 -1.42
C ARG A 19 -6.27 -66.98 -2.12
N PRO A 20 -6.33 -66.70 -3.44
CA PRO A 20 -7.58 -66.49 -4.15
C PRO A 20 -8.11 -67.75 -4.81
N GLY A 21 -9.40 -67.84 -4.91
CA GLY A 21 -10.14 -68.86 -5.69
C GLY A 21 -11.05 -68.19 -6.72
N GLY A 22 -10.91 -68.58 -7.91
CA GLY A 22 -11.25 -68.03 -9.19
C GLY A 22 -12.71 -68.05 -9.68
N LYS A 23 -12.79 -67.72 -10.95
CA LYS A 23 -13.80 -67.79 -12.01
C LYS A 23 -14.50 -66.48 -12.35
N GLY A 24 -14.04 -65.81 -13.29
CA GLY A 24 -14.42 -65.56 -14.66
C GLY A 24 -15.79 -64.95 -14.90
N ARG A 25 -15.79 -63.68 -15.28
CA ARG A 25 -16.81 -63.15 -16.23
C ARG A 25 -16.18 -61.92 -16.94
N TRP A 26 -16.14 -62.01 -18.26
CA TRP A 26 -15.72 -60.94 -19.16
C TRP A 26 -16.69 -59.79 -19.09
N LEU A 27 -16.23 -58.59 -18.77
CA LEU A 27 -16.93 -57.32 -18.93
C LEU A 27 -16.04 -56.37 -19.71
N PHE A 28 -16.55 -55.89 -20.82
CA PHE A 28 -15.96 -54.94 -21.75
C PHE A 28 -15.56 -53.63 -21.04
N PRO A 29 -14.41 -53.02 -21.35
CA PRO A 29 -14.10 -51.69 -20.87
C PRO A 29 -14.90 -50.68 -21.65
N LEU A 30 -15.78 -49.95 -20.97
CA LEU A 30 -16.33 -48.69 -21.46
C LEU A 30 -15.19 -47.66 -21.43
N PHE A 31 -14.70 -47.31 -22.62
CA PHE A 31 -13.84 -46.12 -22.78
C PHE A 31 -14.67 -44.87 -22.54
N PHE A 32 -14.54 -44.27 -21.37
CA PHE A 32 -14.92 -42.89 -21.17
C PHE A 32 -13.86 -42.01 -21.84
N ALA A 33 -14.19 -41.45 -22.98
CA ALA A 33 -13.41 -40.37 -23.59
C ALA A 33 -13.57 -39.12 -22.70
N PHE A 34 -12.58 -38.85 -21.89
CA PHE A 34 -12.46 -37.53 -21.28
C PHE A 34 -12.15 -36.53 -22.40
N ALA A 35 -13.16 -35.80 -22.82
CA ALA A 35 -12.95 -34.60 -23.61
C ALA A 35 -12.18 -33.61 -22.72
N THR A 36 -10.88 -33.49 -22.94
CA THR A 36 -10.07 -32.36 -22.40
C THR A 36 -10.50 -31.12 -23.12
N GLY A 37 -11.56 -30.50 -22.64
CA GLY A 37 -11.88 -29.11 -23.02
C GLY A 37 -10.75 -28.25 -22.56
N THR A 38 -9.90 -27.80 -23.46
CA THR A 38 -9.02 -26.66 -23.25
C THR A 38 -9.91 -25.48 -22.99
N VAL A 39 -10.06 -25.09 -21.72
CA VAL A 39 -10.59 -23.77 -21.35
C VAL A 39 -9.55 -22.79 -21.86
N THR A 40 -9.77 -22.25 -23.06
CA THR A 40 -9.07 -21.07 -23.52
C THR A 40 -9.43 -19.98 -22.52
N ALA A 41 -8.45 -19.51 -21.75
CA ALA A 41 -8.57 -18.27 -20.99
C ALA A 41 -9.01 -17.21 -22.00
N GLY A 42 -10.28 -16.81 -21.94
CA GLY A 42 -10.80 -15.76 -22.79
C GLY A 42 -9.92 -14.53 -22.60
N GLU A 43 -9.42 -13.97 -23.69
CA GLU A 43 -8.70 -12.70 -23.65
C GLU A 43 -9.60 -11.69 -22.95
N ALA A 44 -9.23 -11.33 -21.73
CA ALA A 44 -9.97 -10.35 -20.97
C ALA A 44 -9.84 -9.02 -21.73
N GLY A 45 -10.94 -8.51 -22.27
CA GLY A 45 -10.99 -7.26 -23.04
C GLY A 45 -10.28 -6.09 -22.33
N PRO A 46 -10.05 -4.95 -23.00
CA PRO A 46 -9.36 -3.81 -22.42
C PRO A 46 -10.05 -3.34 -21.13
N LEU A 47 -9.26 -2.81 -20.17
CA LEU A 47 -9.82 -2.24 -18.95
C LEU A 47 -10.73 -1.05 -19.31
N PRO A 48 -11.92 -0.93 -18.69
CA PRO A 48 -12.75 0.26 -18.77
C PRO A 48 -11.93 1.51 -18.42
N ALA A 49 -12.12 2.61 -19.15
CA ALA A 49 -11.32 3.83 -19.01
C ALA A 49 -11.35 4.39 -17.57
N GLU A 50 -12.48 4.25 -16.88
CA GLU A 50 -12.67 4.69 -15.49
C GLU A 50 -11.85 3.87 -14.46
N LEU A 51 -11.35 2.69 -14.84
CA LEU A 51 -10.50 1.86 -14.01
C LEU A 51 -9.01 2.12 -14.27
N VAL A 52 -8.66 2.77 -15.37
CA VAL A 52 -7.29 3.20 -15.64
C VAL A 52 -7.03 4.50 -14.88
N PRO A 53 -6.02 4.56 -13.99
CA PRO A 53 -5.76 5.77 -13.22
C PRO A 53 -5.38 6.96 -14.12
N ALA A 54 -5.97 8.14 -13.85
CA ALA A 54 -5.57 9.38 -14.51
C ALA A 54 -4.12 9.72 -14.18
N LEU A 55 -3.38 10.26 -15.14
CA LEU A 55 -1.96 10.52 -15.06
C LEU A 55 -1.62 12.00 -15.11
N VAL A 56 -0.48 12.34 -14.50
CA VAL A 56 0.20 13.62 -14.61
C VAL A 56 1.59 13.35 -15.20
N ALA A 57 1.98 14.08 -16.22
CA ALA A 57 3.31 14.01 -16.83
C ALA A 57 4.32 14.83 -16.01
N ILE A 58 5.44 14.22 -15.67
CA ILE A 58 6.56 14.86 -14.96
C ILE A 58 7.75 14.93 -15.92
N PRO A 59 8.24 16.12 -16.26
CA PRO A 59 9.34 16.26 -17.21
C PRO A 59 10.66 15.76 -16.62
N ALA A 60 11.55 15.29 -17.48
CA ALA A 60 12.93 15.01 -17.11
C ALA A 60 13.63 16.27 -16.57
N GLY A 61 14.70 16.08 -15.82
CA GLY A 61 15.56 17.16 -15.39
C GLY A 61 15.63 17.36 -13.88
N PRO A 62 16.33 18.42 -13.46
CA PRO A 62 16.69 18.64 -12.08
C PRO A 62 15.52 19.14 -11.22
N PHE A 63 15.58 18.82 -9.93
CA PHE A 63 14.71 19.35 -8.88
C PHE A 63 15.47 19.41 -7.55
N VAL A 64 14.91 20.10 -6.57
CA VAL A 64 15.44 20.16 -5.21
C VAL A 64 14.77 19.05 -4.39
N MET A 65 15.55 18.06 -3.94
CA MET A 65 15.13 16.95 -3.08
C MET A 65 15.62 17.14 -1.65
N GLY A 66 14.89 16.58 -0.69
CA GLY A 66 15.28 16.55 0.71
C GLY A 66 15.09 17.86 1.45
N SER A 67 15.53 17.93 2.70
CA SER A 67 15.37 19.10 3.58
C SER A 67 16.71 19.56 4.15
N ASP A 68 16.76 20.83 4.49
CA ASP A 68 17.80 21.40 5.34
C ASP A 68 17.34 21.50 6.80
N ARG A 69 18.27 21.94 7.67
CA ARG A 69 17.97 22.11 9.09
C ARG A 69 16.82 23.08 9.32
N ALA A 70 16.76 24.19 8.55
CA ALA A 70 15.73 25.20 8.71
C ALA A 70 14.34 24.67 8.36
N GLU A 71 14.23 23.85 7.33
CA GLU A 71 12.97 23.19 6.93
C GLU A 71 12.51 22.19 8.00
N ARG A 72 13.41 21.35 8.53
CA ARG A 72 13.08 20.39 9.60
C ARG A 72 12.69 21.10 10.89
N GLU A 73 13.39 22.18 11.24
CA GLU A 73 13.07 22.99 12.42
C GLU A 73 11.69 23.66 12.31
N ALA A 74 11.33 24.12 11.11
CA ALA A 74 9.99 24.66 10.85
C ALA A 74 8.90 23.57 10.97
N ALA A 75 9.19 22.34 10.54
CA ALA A 75 8.29 21.20 10.68
C ALA A 75 8.06 20.84 12.16
N TYR A 76 9.12 20.78 12.97
CA TYR A 76 9.00 20.54 14.41
C TYR A 76 8.15 21.60 15.10
N ARG A 77 8.37 22.90 14.79
CA ARG A 77 7.54 23.97 15.37
C ARG A 77 6.07 23.87 14.97
N LEU A 78 5.79 23.48 13.74
CA LEU A 78 4.42 23.28 13.26
C LEU A 78 3.72 22.19 14.06
N ASP A 79 4.39 21.06 14.24
CA ASP A 79 3.86 19.95 15.03
C ASP A 79 3.71 20.31 16.51
N GLU A 80 4.71 20.97 17.11
CA GLU A 80 4.67 21.42 18.50
C GLU A 80 3.47 22.34 18.77
N ALA A 81 3.19 23.26 17.84
CA ALA A 81 2.02 24.13 17.92
C ALA A 81 0.70 23.31 17.87
N ALA A 82 0.62 22.29 17.03
CA ALA A 82 -0.58 21.46 16.88
C ALA A 82 -0.77 20.46 18.02
N TYR A 83 0.31 19.82 18.48
CA TYR A 83 0.25 18.80 19.56
C TYR A 83 0.30 19.42 20.97
N GLY A 84 0.72 20.68 21.12
CA GLY A 84 0.97 21.33 22.40
C GLY A 84 2.18 20.74 23.16
N ARG A 85 3.02 19.96 22.48
CA ARG A 85 4.20 19.26 23.03
C ARG A 85 5.16 18.83 21.92
N ASP A 86 6.41 18.57 22.27
CA ASP A 86 7.54 18.28 21.39
C ASP A 86 7.67 16.80 20.96
N VAL A 87 6.55 16.09 20.72
CA VAL A 87 6.54 14.64 20.45
C VAL A 87 7.43 14.28 19.26
N THR A 88 7.26 14.99 18.12
CA THR A 88 7.98 14.69 16.88
C THR A 88 9.46 15.03 17.00
N ARG A 89 9.78 16.12 17.73
CA ARG A 89 11.18 16.50 18.00
C ARG A 89 11.88 15.47 18.89
N ARG A 90 11.29 15.06 20.01
CA ARG A 90 11.85 14.00 20.88
C ARG A 90 11.99 12.68 20.14
N GLY A 91 11.03 12.36 19.27
CA GLY A 91 11.06 11.19 18.41
C GLY A 91 12.02 11.33 17.22
N ARG A 92 12.64 12.52 17.00
CA ARG A 92 13.56 12.79 15.89
C ARG A 92 12.99 12.42 14.53
N TRP A 93 11.71 12.74 14.30
CA TRP A 93 10.95 12.23 13.15
C TRP A 93 11.51 12.69 11.80
N TYR A 94 12.19 13.83 11.73
CA TYR A 94 12.69 14.45 10.49
C TYR A 94 14.21 14.32 10.31
N GLU A 95 14.92 13.71 11.26
CA GLU A 95 16.39 13.59 11.18
C GLU A 95 16.85 12.59 10.12
N GLY A 96 15.99 11.66 9.72
CA GLY A 96 16.27 10.68 8.66
C GLY A 96 16.03 11.21 7.24
N GLU A 97 15.47 12.42 7.08
CA GLU A 97 15.22 12.99 5.76
C GLU A 97 16.52 13.17 4.97
N SER A 98 16.45 12.96 3.65
CA SER A 98 17.58 13.20 2.75
C SER A 98 18.06 14.66 2.88
N ALA A 99 19.38 14.88 2.83
CA ALA A 99 19.93 16.23 2.80
C ALA A 99 19.46 16.99 1.56
N ARG A 100 19.10 18.27 1.74
CA ARG A 100 18.66 19.16 0.63
C ARG A 100 19.73 19.23 -0.45
N ALA A 101 19.42 18.77 -1.65
CA ALA A 101 20.35 18.74 -2.78
C ALA A 101 19.59 18.76 -4.11
N ARG A 102 20.29 19.21 -5.19
CA ARG A 102 19.78 19.01 -6.56
C ARG A 102 19.92 17.55 -6.95
N ARG A 103 18.83 16.99 -7.44
CA ARG A 103 18.75 15.64 -8.04
C ARG A 103 18.10 15.75 -9.41
N SER A 104 18.18 14.71 -10.21
CA SER A 104 17.49 14.62 -11.50
C SER A 104 16.70 13.33 -11.58
N THR A 105 15.60 13.37 -12.32
CA THR A 105 14.85 12.18 -12.76
C THR A 105 14.74 12.21 -14.28
N ASP A 106 14.52 11.05 -14.88
CA ASP A 106 14.00 10.97 -16.23
C ASP A 106 12.55 11.49 -16.29
N ALA A 107 11.97 11.59 -17.48
CA ALA A 107 10.57 11.88 -17.66
C ALA A 107 9.74 10.63 -17.29
N TYR A 108 8.61 10.82 -16.64
CA TYR A 108 7.68 9.75 -16.28
C TYR A 108 6.25 10.31 -16.16
N SER A 109 5.27 9.42 -16.12
CA SER A 109 3.91 9.77 -15.73
C SER A 109 3.60 9.15 -14.39
N ILE A 110 2.90 9.87 -13.53
CA ILE A 110 2.47 9.39 -12.20
C ILE A 110 0.96 9.53 -12.05
N THR A 111 0.31 8.63 -11.31
CA THR A 111 -1.14 8.74 -11.08
C THR A 111 -1.47 10.02 -10.34
N ARG A 112 -2.47 10.74 -10.85
CA ARG A 112 -2.88 12.05 -10.32
C ARG A 112 -3.31 11.99 -8.86
N THR A 113 -3.91 10.88 -8.45
CA THR A 113 -4.37 10.59 -7.10
C THR A 113 -3.82 9.25 -6.62
N PRO A 114 -3.89 8.92 -5.32
CA PRO A 114 -3.72 7.56 -4.86
C PRO A 114 -4.70 6.60 -5.56
N ILE A 115 -4.34 5.32 -5.66
CA ILE A 115 -5.22 4.27 -6.20
C ILE A 115 -6.45 4.14 -5.31
N THR A 116 -7.63 4.12 -5.96
CA THR A 116 -8.92 4.06 -5.27
C THR A 116 -9.35 2.62 -4.98
N ASN A 117 -10.28 2.47 -4.04
CA ASN A 117 -10.92 1.18 -3.77
C ASN A 117 -11.59 0.60 -5.02
N ARG A 118 -12.26 1.41 -5.85
CA ARG A 118 -12.88 0.95 -7.11
C ARG A 118 -11.85 0.36 -8.07
N GLN A 119 -10.73 1.04 -8.26
CA GLN A 119 -9.65 0.55 -9.13
C GLN A 119 -9.04 -0.75 -8.59
N TYR A 120 -8.80 -0.81 -7.29
CA TYR A 120 -8.26 -2.00 -6.65
C TYR A 120 -9.26 -3.17 -6.65
N ALA A 121 -10.57 -2.91 -6.61
CA ALA A 121 -11.60 -3.94 -6.68
C ALA A 121 -11.60 -4.69 -8.02
N ALA A 122 -11.30 -4.02 -9.12
CA ALA A 122 -11.16 -4.65 -10.42
C ALA A 122 -10.00 -5.66 -10.43
N PHE A 123 -8.89 -5.34 -9.77
CA PHE A 123 -7.76 -6.25 -9.59
C PHE A 123 -8.13 -7.48 -8.75
N VAL A 124 -8.77 -7.26 -7.59
CA VAL A 124 -9.20 -8.36 -6.71
C VAL A 124 -10.17 -9.29 -7.44
N ALA A 125 -11.15 -8.73 -8.17
CA ALA A 125 -12.12 -9.50 -8.93
C ALA A 125 -11.49 -10.30 -10.08
N ALA A 126 -10.48 -9.70 -10.76
CA ALA A 126 -9.84 -10.33 -11.92
C ALA A 126 -8.84 -11.44 -11.54
N THR A 127 -8.20 -11.32 -10.37
CA THR A 127 -7.07 -12.19 -9.99
C THR A 127 -7.36 -13.11 -8.81
N GLY A 128 -8.42 -12.86 -8.05
CA GLY A 128 -8.65 -13.51 -6.76
C GLY A 128 -7.64 -13.10 -5.68
N HIS A 129 -6.89 -11.99 -5.89
CA HIS A 129 -5.96 -11.49 -4.89
C HIS A 129 -6.69 -11.19 -3.57
N ARG A 130 -6.01 -11.41 -2.45
CA ARG A 130 -6.60 -11.19 -1.13
C ARG A 130 -7.06 -9.74 -0.99
N ALA A 131 -8.34 -9.57 -0.68
CA ALA A 131 -8.93 -8.24 -0.45
C ALA A 131 -8.27 -7.52 0.75
N PRO A 132 -8.25 -6.18 0.75
CA PRO A 132 -7.74 -5.37 1.85
C PRO A 132 -8.41 -5.69 3.18
N ASP A 133 -7.68 -6.36 4.06
CA ASP A 133 -8.09 -6.72 5.41
C ASP A 133 -6.86 -7.08 6.25
N VAL A 134 -7.03 -7.10 7.56
CA VAL A 134 -6.06 -7.57 8.54
C VAL A 134 -6.79 -8.21 9.72
N ASP A 135 -6.34 -9.37 10.18
CA ASP A 135 -6.88 -10.01 11.36
C ASP A 135 -6.42 -9.33 12.66
N GLN A 136 -7.14 -9.60 13.75
CA GLN A 136 -6.90 -8.94 15.02
C GLN A 136 -5.54 -9.28 15.64
N ALA A 137 -5.06 -10.52 15.47
CA ALA A 137 -3.78 -10.93 16.02
C ALA A 137 -2.63 -10.22 15.32
N THR A 138 -2.67 -10.20 13.97
CA THR A 138 -1.73 -9.47 13.13
C THR A 138 -1.74 -7.97 13.46
N TRP A 139 -2.93 -7.34 13.56
CA TRP A 139 -3.02 -5.92 13.92
C TRP A 139 -2.38 -5.61 15.28
N ARG A 140 -2.66 -6.43 16.29
CA ARG A 140 -2.05 -6.28 17.63
C ARG A 140 -0.54 -6.41 17.59
N SER A 141 0.00 -7.27 16.73
CA SER A 141 1.46 -7.44 16.58
C SER A 141 2.17 -6.19 16.07
N TYR A 142 1.47 -5.34 15.32
CA TYR A 142 2.01 -4.07 14.82
C TYR A 142 2.22 -3.01 15.91
N ARG A 143 1.57 -3.16 17.09
CA ARG A 143 1.65 -2.21 18.22
C ARG A 143 1.33 -0.78 17.83
N LEU A 144 0.31 -0.60 16.99
CA LEU A 144 -0.15 0.69 16.51
C LEU A 144 -1.07 1.38 17.53
N VAL A 145 -1.16 2.71 17.41
CA VAL A 145 -2.00 3.55 18.30
C VAL A 145 -3.49 3.24 18.13
N HIS A 146 -3.91 2.94 16.88
CA HIS A 146 -5.32 2.69 16.59
C HIS A 146 -5.78 1.30 17.10
N PRO A 147 -6.92 1.23 17.78
CA PRO A 147 -7.50 -0.05 18.16
C PRO A 147 -7.96 -0.85 16.92
N TYR A 148 -7.93 -2.18 17.00
CA TYR A 148 -8.35 -3.05 15.90
C TYR A 148 -9.77 -2.74 15.39
N ALA A 149 -10.69 -2.40 16.28
CA ALA A 149 -12.06 -2.04 15.91
C ALA A 149 -12.13 -0.94 14.84
N ARG A 150 -11.13 -0.04 14.79
CA ARG A 150 -11.07 1.02 13.78
C ARG A 150 -10.80 0.48 12.37
N THR A 151 -10.14 -0.66 12.24
CA THR A 151 -9.85 -1.27 10.92
C THR A 151 -11.12 -1.66 10.19
N ARG A 152 -12.21 -2.02 10.92
CA ARG A 152 -13.46 -2.49 10.36
C ARG A 152 -14.13 -1.50 9.40
N ARG A 153 -13.83 -0.22 9.55
CA ARG A 153 -14.31 0.85 8.66
C ARG A 153 -13.66 0.78 7.27
N PHE A 154 -12.47 0.20 7.17
CA PHE A 154 -11.64 0.15 5.97
C PHE A 154 -11.53 -1.26 5.38
N ALA A 155 -11.72 -2.28 6.22
CA ALA A 155 -11.63 -3.68 5.82
C ALA A 155 -12.75 -4.06 4.85
N TRP A 156 -12.38 -4.85 3.84
CA TRP A 156 -13.33 -5.29 2.83
C TRP A 156 -14.11 -6.53 3.28
N GLY A 157 -15.38 -6.60 2.91
CA GLY A 157 -16.25 -7.76 3.15
C GLY A 157 -16.58 -8.47 1.84
N GLY A 158 -16.39 -9.81 1.80
CA GLY A 158 -16.73 -10.59 0.60
C GLY A 158 -16.01 -10.15 -0.68
N GLY A 159 -14.81 -9.59 -0.57
CA GLY A 159 -14.05 -9.10 -1.73
C GLY A 159 -14.45 -7.71 -2.24
N HIS A 160 -15.35 -7.03 -1.56
CA HIS A 160 -15.86 -5.70 -1.95
C HIS A 160 -15.44 -4.62 -0.96
N PRO A 161 -15.16 -3.39 -1.44
CA PRO A 161 -14.88 -2.25 -0.56
C PRO A 161 -16.09 -1.91 0.30
N PRO A 162 -15.88 -1.25 1.45
CA PRO A 162 -16.99 -0.76 2.26
C PRO A 162 -17.87 0.19 1.43
N PRO A 163 -19.20 0.10 1.54
CA PRO A 163 -20.15 0.93 0.78
C PRO A 163 -19.87 2.43 0.93
N GLY A 164 -19.93 3.17 -0.18
CA GLY A 164 -19.68 4.61 -0.23
C GLY A 164 -18.21 5.00 -0.17
N ARG A 165 -17.27 4.01 -0.23
CA ARG A 165 -15.83 4.24 -0.23
C ARG A 165 -15.14 3.89 -1.54
N GLU A 166 -15.89 3.71 -2.60
CA GLU A 166 -15.38 3.29 -3.91
C GLU A 166 -14.33 4.27 -4.46
N THR A 167 -14.50 5.56 -4.20
CA THR A 167 -13.61 6.64 -4.64
C THR A 167 -12.59 7.07 -3.58
N HIS A 168 -12.60 6.46 -2.40
CA HIS A 168 -11.55 6.67 -1.39
C HIS A 168 -10.27 5.92 -1.76
N PRO A 169 -9.08 6.34 -1.26
CA PRO A 169 -7.85 5.60 -1.47
C PRO A 169 -7.97 4.20 -0.85
N VAL A 170 -7.43 3.20 -1.55
CA VAL A 170 -7.29 1.87 -0.98
C VAL A 170 -6.25 1.90 0.14
N VAL A 171 -6.56 1.29 1.28
CA VAL A 171 -5.68 1.12 2.43
C VAL A 171 -5.71 -0.32 2.91
N LEU A 172 -4.99 -0.68 3.97
CA LEU A 172 -4.81 -2.06 4.44
C LEU A 172 -4.14 -2.96 3.38
N VAL A 173 -3.27 -2.37 2.57
CA VAL A 173 -2.46 -3.02 1.54
C VAL A 173 -0.99 -2.97 1.94
N SER A 174 -0.30 -4.11 1.82
CA SER A 174 1.15 -4.21 2.01
C SER A 174 1.90 -3.67 0.78
N HIS A 175 3.22 -3.54 0.88
CA HIS A 175 4.06 -3.19 -0.26
C HIS A 175 3.90 -4.20 -1.42
N ALA A 176 3.93 -5.49 -1.10
CA ALA A 176 3.74 -6.55 -2.10
C ALA A 176 2.34 -6.54 -2.75
N ASP A 177 1.28 -6.17 -2.01
CA ASP A 177 -0.06 -6.00 -2.57
C ASP A 177 -0.09 -4.85 -3.59
N ALA A 178 0.63 -3.76 -3.33
CA ALA A 178 0.74 -2.63 -4.25
C ALA A 178 1.56 -2.98 -5.51
N GLU A 179 2.65 -3.75 -5.37
CA GLU A 179 3.43 -4.27 -6.49
C GLU A 179 2.62 -5.25 -7.35
N ALA A 180 1.84 -6.15 -6.72
CA ALA A 180 0.96 -7.08 -7.44
C ALA A 180 -0.12 -6.34 -8.25
N TYR A 181 -0.70 -5.28 -7.70
CA TYR A 181 -1.63 -4.43 -8.43
C TYR A 181 -0.95 -3.75 -9.64
N ALA A 182 0.27 -3.23 -9.47
CA ALA A 182 1.03 -2.60 -10.54
C ALA A 182 1.38 -3.59 -11.67
N ALA A 183 1.76 -4.83 -11.33
CA ALA A 183 2.02 -5.89 -12.29
C ALA A 183 0.76 -6.24 -13.10
N TRP A 184 -0.36 -6.46 -12.42
CA TRP A 184 -1.65 -6.71 -13.06
C TRP A 184 -2.06 -5.57 -14.01
N LEU A 185 -1.93 -4.32 -13.56
CA LEU A 185 -2.27 -3.15 -14.38
C LEU A 185 -1.36 -3.06 -15.60
N SER A 186 -0.09 -3.44 -15.48
CA SER A 186 0.85 -3.52 -16.60
C SER A 186 0.39 -4.53 -17.65
N GLU A 187 0.03 -5.73 -17.25
CA GLU A 187 -0.51 -6.76 -18.13
C GLU A 187 -1.80 -6.32 -18.82
N ARG A 188 -2.70 -5.65 -18.07
CA ARG A 188 -4.00 -5.21 -18.57
C ARG A 188 -3.94 -4.04 -19.53
N THR A 189 -2.91 -3.20 -19.45
CA THR A 189 -2.78 -1.95 -20.25
C THR A 189 -1.69 -2.00 -21.30
N GLY A 190 -0.80 -3.00 -21.26
CA GLY A 190 0.39 -3.09 -22.11
C GLY A 190 1.45 -2.02 -21.82
N ALA A 191 1.30 -1.24 -20.76
CA ALA A 191 2.26 -0.23 -20.30
C ALA A 191 2.91 -0.70 -19.00
N ARG A 192 4.14 -0.28 -18.74
CA ARG A 192 4.82 -0.63 -17.49
C ARG A 192 4.39 0.27 -16.36
N TRP A 193 3.80 -0.33 -15.31
CA TRP A 193 3.40 0.34 -14.07
C TRP A 193 4.23 -0.18 -12.90
N ARG A 194 4.58 0.71 -11.99
CA ARG A 194 5.35 0.39 -10.79
C ARG A 194 5.10 1.42 -9.68
N LEU A 195 5.52 1.11 -8.47
CA LEU A 195 5.63 2.12 -7.40
C LEU A 195 6.65 3.20 -7.81
N PRO A 196 6.41 4.47 -7.45
CA PRO A 196 7.40 5.54 -7.61
C PRO A 196 8.62 5.28 -6.72
N THR A 197 9.80 5.68 -7.15
CA THR A 197 10.92 5.89 -6.22
C THR A 197 10.61 7.08 -5.31
N GLU A 198 11.32 7.18 -4.18
CA GLU A 198 11.21 8.36 -3.30
C GLU A 198 11.46 9.67 -4.04
N ALA A 199 12.47 9.70 -4.90
CA ALA A 199 12.83 10.89 -5.69
C ALA A 199 11.75 11.30 -6.69
N GLU A 200 11.15 10.34 -7.39
CA GLU A 200 10.04 10.60 -8.31
C GLU A 200 8.81 11.11 -7.57
N TRP A 201 8.44 10.44 -6.47
CA TRP A 201 7.31 10.86 -5.66
C TRP A 201 7.51 12.30 -5.14
N GLU A 202 8.70 12.60 -4.59
CA GLU A 202 9.01 13.91 -4.03
C GLU A 202 9.01 15.01 -5.10
N LYS A 203 9.64 14.78 -6.27
CA LYS A 203 9.60 15.73 -7.40
C LYS A 203 8.17 16.03 -7.82
N ALA A 204 7.35 15.00 -8.02
CA ALA A 204 5.97 15.15 -8.43
C ALA A 204 5.14 15.95 -7.41
N ALA A 205 5.41 15.78 -6.11
CA ALA A 205 4.68 16.40 -5.03
C ALA A 205 5.10 17.86 -4.76
N ARG A 206 6.39 18.21 -4.87
CA ARG A 206 6.88 19.55 -4.49
C ARG A 206 7.40 20.42 -5.64
N GLY A 207 7.32 19.91 -6.88
CA GLY A 207 7.86 20.61 -8.04
C GLY A 207 9.39 20.64 -8.07
N THR A 208 9.93 21.48 -8.97
CA THR A 208 11.39 21.58 -9.16
C THR A 208 12.08 22.52 -8.16
N ALA A 209 11.35 23.49 -7.61
CA ALA A 209 11.88 24.49 -6.69
C ALA A 209 12.06 23.98 -5.25
N GLY A 210 11.51 22.81 -4.91
CA GLY A 210 11.61 22.24 -3.57
C GLY A 210 10.72 22.95 -2.56
N LEU A 211 9.44 23.16 -2.91
CA LEU A 211 8.44 23.74 -2.02
C LEU A 211 8.27 22.88 -0.76
N ARG A 212 7.92 23.49 0.37
CA ARG A 212 7.69 22.79 1.64
C ARG A 212 6.43 21.94 1.62
N PHE A 213 5.37 22.41 0.96
CA PHE A 213 4.13 21.70 0.71
C PHE A 213 3.85 21.71 -0.80
N PRO A 214 2.98 20.83 -1.32
CA PRO A 214 2.66 20.84 -2.74
C PRO A 214 2.25 22.20 -3.29
N TRP A 215 1.54 23.00 -2.51
CA TRP A 215 0.98 24.31 -2.89
C TRP A 215 1.86 25.52 -2.50
N GLY A 216 3.01 25.32 -1.88
CA GLY A 216 3.90 26.42 -1.45
C GLY A 216 4.57 26.17 -0.10
N ASP A 217 5.09 27.23 0.54
CA ASP A 217 5.92 27.11 1.73
C ASP A 217 5.17 27.26 3.06
N ARG A 218 3.88 27.61 3.01
CA ARG A 218 3.06 27.80 4.21
C ARG A 218 2.07 26.65 4.36
N PHE A 219 1.99 26.12 5.58
CA PHE A 219 0.94 25.15 5.93
C PHE A 219 -0.44 25.82 5.87
N ASP A 220 -1.40 25.09 5.27
CA ASP A 220 -2.79 25.50 5.19
C ASP A 220 -3.67 24.25 5.34
N PRO A 221 -4.34 24.05 6.48
CA PRO A 221 -5.13 22.85 6.76
C PRO A 221 -6.36 22.70 5.86
N ALA A 222 -6.77 23.76 5.14
CA ALA A 222 -7.88 23.69 4.18
C ALA A 222 -7.48 23.03 2.85
N ARG A 223 -6.19 22.75 2.62
CA ARG A 223 -5.65 22.24 1.37
C ARG A 223 -5.35 20.74 1.37
N LEU A 224 -5.56 20.06 2.50
CA LEU A 224 -5.27 18.63 2.63
C LEU A 224 -6.25 17.95 3.57
N ASN A 225 -6.31 16.63 3.49
CA ASN A 225 -6.99 15.82 4.50
C ASN A 225 -6.01 15.45 5.62
N SER A 226 -6.08 16.15 6.73
CA SER A 226 -5.31 15.90 7.95
C SER A 226 -6.21 15.94 9.18
N HIS A 227 -5.67 15.62 10.34
CA HIS A 227 -6.39 15.71 11.60
C HIS A 227 -6.79 17.15 11.95
N ASP A 228 -6.11 18.18 11.40
CA ASP A 228 -6.33 19.58 11.77
C ASP A 228 -7.69 20.11 11.29
N ALA A 229 -8.14 19.71 10.09
CA ALA A 229 -9.39 20.18 9.49
C ALA A 229 -10.18 19.10 8.74
N GLY A 230 -9.66 17.88 8.65
CA GLY A 230 -10.32 16.76 7.98
C GLY A 230 -11.35 16.05 8.87
N PRO A 231 -12.08 15.07 8.30
CA PRO A 231 -13.11 14.32 9.03
C PRO A 231 -12.55 13.22 9.95
N PHE A 232 -11.25 13.16 10.17
CA PHE A 232 -10.55 12.09 10.88
C PHE A 232 -10.80 10.70 10.26
N ASP A 233 -10.76 10.65 8.92
CA ASP A 233 -11.00 9.50 8.06
C ASP A 233 -10.44 9.76 6.66
N THR A 234 -10.38 8.76 5.78
CA THR A 234 -10.13 9.01 4.36
C THR A 234 -11.32 9.76 3.73
N THR A 235 -11.05 10.51 2.68
CA THR A 235 -12.07 11.18 1.85
C THR A 235 -12.01 10.65 0.40
N PRO A 236 -13.02 10.89 -0.44
CA PRO A 236 -12.87 10.71 -1.87
C PRO A 236 -11.60 11.39 -2.38
N VAL A 237 -10.84 10.72 -3.25
CA VAL A 237 -9.60 11.29 -3.79
C VAL A 237 -9.89 12.58 -4.56
N GLY A 238 -8.97 13.54 -4.50
CA GLY A 238 -9.12 14.83 -5.17
C GLY A 238 -10.09 15.82 -4.50
N ARG A 239 -10.55 15.55 -3.29
CA ARG A 239 -11.44 16.44 -2.54
C ARG A 239 -10.83 17.81 -2.24
N TYR A 240 -9.51 17.92 -2.24
CA TYR A 240 -8.76 19.13 -1.90
C TYR A 240 -7.98 19.68 -3.11
N PRO A 241 -8.66 20.20 -4.15
CA PRO A 241 -7.99 20.62 -5.39
C PRO A 241 -7.02 21.79 -5.20
N ALA A 242 -7.24 22.65 -4.18
CA ALA A 242 -6.31 23.73 -3.82
C ALA A 242 -4.99 23.20 -3.20
N GLY A 243 -4.92 21.92 -2.86
CA GLY A 243 -3.71 21.22 -2.41
C GLY A 243 -2.87 20.61 -3.53
N ALA A 244 -3.20 20.92 -4.80
CA ALA A 244 -2.48 20.40 -5.94
C ALA A 244 -1.00 20.80 -5.95
N SER A 245 -0.13 19.88 -6.40
CA SER A 245 1.28 20.18 -6.67
C SER A 245 1.45 21.06 -7.91
N PRO A 246 2.65 21.62 -8.15
CA PRO A 246 2.93 22.39 -9.36
C PRO A 246 2.67 21.62 -10.67
N PHE A 247 2.73 20.30 -10.63
CA PHE A 247 2.41 19.42 -11.76
C PHE A 247 0.95 18.95 -11.79
N GLY A 248 0.14 19.28 -10.77
CA GLY A 248 -1.26 18.90 -10.70
C GLY A 248 -1.53 17.58 -9.98
N LEU A 249 -0.56 17.01 -9.22
CA LEU A 249 -0.85 15.91 -8.29
C LEU A 249 -1.84 16.38 -7.23
N LEU A 250 -2.78 15.51 -6.90
CA LEU A 250 -3.73 15.69 -5.81
C LEU A 250 -3.42 14.72 -4.66
N ASP A 251 -3.83 15.08 -3.46
CA ASP A 251 -3.65 14.28 -2.25
C ASP A 251 -2.18 13.89 -1.96
N ALA A 252 -1.21 14.69 -2.42
CA ALA A 252 0.22 14.46 -2.16
C ALA A 252 0.69 15.02 -0.80
N ALA A 253 -0.24 15.51 0.01
CA ALA A 253 -0.05 15.86 1.41
C ALA A 253 -1.32 15.47 2.17
N GLY A 254 -1.16 14.78 3.31
CA GLY A 254 -2.27 14.21 4.06
C GLY A 254 -2.93 13.02 3.34
N GLN A 255 -4.21 12.79 3.57
CA GLN A 255 -5.02 11.69 3.03
C GLN A 255 -4.51 10.31 3.50
N VAL A 256 -3.48 9.75 2.86
CA VAL A 256 -2.81 8.51 3.26
C VAL A 256 -1.33 8.57 2.94
N TYR A 257 -0.49 7.95 3.77
CA TYR A 257 0.88 7.64 3.37
C TYR A 257 0.88 6.75 2.14
N GLU A 258 1.89 6.89 1.31
CA GLU A 258 1.98 6.16 0.05
C GLU A 258 3.29 5.37 -0.03
N TRP A 259 3.16 4.09 -0.37
CA TRP A 259 4.29 3.22 -0.62
C TRP A 259 5.15 3.74 -1.76
N THR A 260 6.48 3.68 -1.59
CA THR A 260 7.46 3.87 -2.66
C THR A 260 8.27 2.59 -2.88
N ALA A 261 8.92 2.48 -4.03
CA ALA A 261 9.86 1.39 -4.33
C ALA A 261 11.19 1.52 -3.56
N THR A 262 11.44 2.67 -2.92
CA THR A 262 12.71 2.91 -2.21
C THR A 262 12.72 2.24 -0.85
N LEU A 263 13.72 1.42 -0.59
CA LEU A 263 13.91 0.77 0.70
C LEU A 263 14.59 1.73 1.70
N ALA A 264 14.00 1.88 2.86
CA ALA A 264 14.60 2.61 3.99
C ALA A 264 15.69 1.78 4.67
N SER A 265 15.49 0.44 4.74
CA SER A 265 16.43 -0.56 5.26
C SER A 265 15.94 -1.95 4.87
N LYS A 266 16.69 -3.01 5.23
CA LYS A 266 16.25 -4.40 4.99
C LYS A 266 14.84 -4.65 5.58
N GLY A 267 13.90 -5.05 4.72
CA GLY A 267 12.52 -5.36 5.11
C GLY A 267 11.62 -4.14 5.38
N ARG A 268 12.06 -2.92 5.04
CA ARG A 268 11.27 -1.70 5.22
C ARG A 268 11.36 -0.82 3.97
N ALA A 269 10.21 -0.32 3.49
CA ALA A 269 10.15 0.67 2.41
C ALA A 269 9.79 2.05 2.95
N ILE A 270 10.19 3.07 2.21
CA ILE A 270 9.80 4.46 2.47
C ILE A 270 8.34 4.66 2.11
N VAL A 271 7.60 5.34 2.99
CA VAL A 271 6.29 5.91 2.72
C VAL A 271 6.34 7.42 2.82
N LYS A 272 5.55 8.11 1.99
CA LYS A 272 5.54 9.57 1.81
C LYS A 272 4.15 10.17 2.01
N GLY A 273 4.06 11.47 2.24
CA GLY A 273 2.84 12.27 2.10
C GLY A 273 2.07 12.55 3.39
N GLY A 274 2.28 11.82 4.47
CA GLY A 274 1.43 11.95 5.67
C GLY A 274 0.04 11.37 5.47
N SER A 275 -0.85 11.57 6.44
CA SER A 275 -2.19 10.98 6.41
C SER A 275 -3.25 11.86 7.07
N TRP A 276 -4.52 11.43 6.97
CA TRP A 276 -5.68 12.02 7.65
C TRP A 276 -5.56 12.01 9.18
N ASP A 277 -4.65 11.23 9.74
CA ASP A 277 -4.42 11.09 11.19
C ASP A 277 -3.35 12.04 11.73
N ASP A 278 -2.54 12.63 10.86
CA ASP A 278 -1.43 13.48 11.26
C ASP A 278 -1.88 14.91 11.59
N LYS A 279 -1.33 15.46 12.67
CA LYS A 279 -1.60 16.78 13.20
C LYS A 279 -0.40 17.70 13.00
N GLY A 280 -0.65 18.97 12.67
CA GLY A 280 0.41 19.92 12.36
C GLY A 280 1.09 19.68 11.02
N CYS A 281 1.08 18.44 10.57
CA CYS A 281 1.52 18.00 9.24
C CYS A 281 2.96 18.33 8.86
N GLY A 282 3.89 18.39 9.82
CA GLY A 282 5.31 18.35 9.51
C GLY A 282 5.69 17.14 8.65
N VAL A 283 5.01 16.00 8.87
CA VAL A 283 5.15 14.76 8.08
C VAL A 283 4.49 14.83 6.70
N CYS A 284 3.56 15.77 6.47
CA CYS A 284 2.90 15.92 5.17
C CYS A 284 3.75 16.70 4.15
N ARG A 285 4.92 17.21 4.56
CA ARG A 285 5.89 17.81 3.63
C ARG A 285 6.43 16.74 2.68
N PRO A 286 6.56 17.05 1.39
CA PRO A 286 7.12 16.07 0.45
C PRO A 286 8.55 15.60 0.78
N ALA A 287 9.36 16.39 1.51
CA ALA A 287 10.68 15.96 1.98
C ALA A 287 10.62 14.91 3.10
N ALA A 288 9.55 14.92 3.91
CA ALA A 288 9.39 13.97 5.00
C ALA A 288 9.17 12.54 4.49
N HIS A 289 9.69 11.57 5.23
CA HIS A 289 9.46 10.15 4.96
C HIS A 289 9.49 9.31 6.23
N HIS A 290 8.89 8.15 6.18
CA HIS A 290 8.99 7.13 7.22
C HIS A 290 9.27 5.75 6.62
N GLY A 291 10.18 4.99 7.23
CA GLY A 291 10.35 3.58 6.89
C GLY A 291 9.24 2.75 7.54
N ARG A 292 8.50 1.94 6.75
CA ARG A 292 7.48 1.00 7.25
C ARG A 292 7.83 -0.44 6.88
N PRO A 293 7.56 -1.43 7.75
CA PRO A 293 7.74 -2.83 7.39
C PRO A 293 6.97 -3.19 6.12
N LEU A 294 7.59 -3.92 5.19
CA LEU A 294 6.99 -4.26 3.88
C LEU A 294 5.64 -4.99 4.01
N GLY A 295 5.46 -5.80 5.04
CA GLY A 295 4.24 -6.58 5.26
C GLY A 295 3.14 -5.86 6.06
N ILE A 296 3.36 -4.60 6.50
CA ILE A 296 2.36 -3.91 7.31
C ILE A 296 1.12 -3.55 6.47
N LYS A 297 -0.06 -3.83 7.01
CA LYS A 297 -1.35 -3.41 6.46
C LYS A 297 -1.97 -2.38 7.40
N HIS A 298 -1.86 -1.10 7.05
CA HIS A 298 -2.29 -0.01 7.92
C HIS A 298 -3.44 0.79 7.31
N ILE A 299 -4.35 1.28 8.15
CA ILE A 299 -5.51 2.09 7.73
C ILE A 299 -5.15 3.48 7.21
N ILE A 300 -3.90 3.89 7.35
CA ILE A 300 -3.38 5.18 6.86
C ILE A 300 -2.35 5.02 5.75
N VAL A 301 -2.17 3.82 5.19
CA VAL A 301 -1.18 3.57 4.13
C VAL A 301 -1.85 2.99 2.91
N GLY A 302 -1.70 3.70 1.79
CA GLY A 302 -2.11 3.32 0.45
C GLY A 302 -0.92 3.46 -0.52
N PHE A 303 -1.19 3.77 -1.79
CA PHE A 303 -0.14 3.94 -2.80
C PHE A 303 -0.64 4.67 -4.03
N ARG A 304 0.31 5.20 -4.82
CA ARG A 304 0.12 5.63 -6.21
C ARG A 304 1.15 4.98 -7.10
N LEU A 305 1.00 5.07 -8.44
CA LEU A 305 1.86 4.41 -9.39
C LEU A 305 2.49 5.38 -10.38
N VAL A 306 3.66 5.00 -10.88
CA VAL A 306 4.33 5.55 -12.06
C VAL A 306 4.02 4.65 -13.24
N ARG A 307 3.81 5.27 -14.42
CA ARG A 307 3.77 4.62 -15.73
C ARG A 307 4.98 5.08 -16.54
N GLU A 308 5.75 4.15 -17.04
CA GLU A 308 6.84 4.34 -18.01
C GLU A 308 6.35 4.29 -19.45
#